data_2c8c9cee1b079f9e45407e5e6efe75e2
#
_entry.id   2c8c9cee1b079f9e45407e5e6efe75e2
#
_cell.length_a   1.000
_cell.length_b   1.000
_cell.length_c   1.000
_cell.angle_alpha   90.00
_cell.angle_beta   90.00
_cell.angle_gamma   90.00
#
_symmetry.space_group_name_H-M   'P 1'
#
loop_
_entity.id
_entity.type
_entity.pdbx_description
1 polymer ?
#
loop_
_entity_poly.entity_id
_entity_poly.type
_entity_poly.pdbx_seq_one_letter_code
_entity_poly.pdbx_strand_id
1 'polypeptide(L)'
;SVGVLPQFHRALKNSADVVERADFKLEKVDGQDSYKIFMLGDMHLANRTGDLGQFAQFTSDLTDYMTRHKGEKMYALTLGDMTWDLYWYSNSYYFPQYLNTVNSQIKNLQIFHTMGNHDNDFQTRSDYDAAVKYVDQICPTYYSFNIGKVHYVVMDDIDCSSYDGSTSRNYVKSLSAEQLDWLAKDLSYVAKTTPVVVAMHAQVFYPTTSGFKIDHDQVNTLRLFDILDGYTVRFVTGHTHKLFNVTPDAPIVDGHNFREYNSGSVCASWWWSGNLTPGIHIGTDGTPGGYGIWDVTGTDFQCLYKSTGWPEEYQFRSYDLNNVHFSMADVPLMPSDISASVKNAYMQYVNAYPQNNDNEVLINIWNWNSDWTLSVVDENRKTLPY
;
A
#
# COMPACT_ATOMS: atom_id res chain seq x y z
N SER A 1 -18.56 9.97 10.94
CA SER A 1 -18.25 8.62 11.41
C SER A 1 -17.25 8.01 10.47
N VAL A 2 -16.34 7.25 11.01
CA VAL A 2 -15.34 6.53 10.25
C VAL A 2 -15.97 5.58 9.28
N GLY A 3 -15.31 5.42 8.16
CA GLY A 3 -15.79 4.63 7.07
C GLY A 3 -17.01 5.21 6.38
N VAL A 4 -17.59 6.30 6.91
CA VAL A 4 -18.47 7.11 6.07
C VAL A 4 -17.58 7.74 5.02
N LEU A 5 -17.68 7.21 3.82
CA LEU A 5 -17.01 7.75 2.65
C LEU A 5 -17.36 9.23 2.55
N PRO A 6 -16.37 10.10 2.34
CA PRO A 6 -16.68 11.51 2.14
C PRO A 6 -17.60 11.66 0.93
N GLN A 7 -18.64 12.45 1.07
CA GLN A 7 -19.61 12.73 0.01
C GLN A 7 -19.02 13.75 -0.98
N PHE A 8 -17.94 13.40 -1.67
CA PHE A 8 -17.22 14.28 -2.59
C PHE A 8 -17.56 14.01 -4.06
N HIS A 9 -18.37 13.00 -4.34
CA HIS A 9 -18.82 12.67 -5.70
C HIS A 9 -20.32 12.37 -5.72
N ARG A 10 -20.90 12.40 -6.90
CA ARG A 10 -22.27 12.04 -7.15
C ARG A 10 -22.40 11.41 -8.53
N ALA A 11 -23.01 10.25 -8.61
CA ALA A 11 -23.38 9.65 -9.89
C ALA A 11 -24.37 10.54 -10.64
N LEU A 12 -24.08 10.84 -11.89
CA LEU A 12 -24.98 11.58 -12.78
C LEU A 12 -26.00 10.61 -13.37
N LYS A 13 -27.24 11.10 -13.56
CA LYS A 13 -28.25 10.35 -14.30
C LYS A 13 -27.94 10.45 -15.79
N ASN A 14 -27.85 9.31 -16.46
CA ASN A 14 -27.66 9.28 -17.91
C ASN A 14 -28.98 9.62 -18.61
N SER A 15 -29.25 10.93 -18.78
CA SER A 15 -30.42 11.44 -19.50
C SER A 15 -30.00 12.65 -20.30
N ALA A 16 -30.11 12.56 -21.63
CA ALA A 16 -29.78 13.65 -22.55
C ALA A 16 -30.69 14.87 -22.39
N ASP A 17 -31.86 14.72 -21.78
CA ASP A 17 -32.92 15.73 -21.75
C ASP A 17 -33.08 16.44 -20.38
N VAL A 18 -32.24 16.11 -19.39
CA VAL A 18 -32.39 16.66 -18.03
C VAL A 18 -31.10 17.34 -17.58
N VAL A 19 -31.20 18.63 -17.26
CA VAL A 19 -30.15 19.32 -16.52
C VAL A 19 -30.20 18.85 -15.06
N GLU A 20 -29.22 18.11 -14.62
CA GLU A 20 -29.09 17.70 -13.23
C GLU A 20 -28.25 18.71 -12.44
N ARG A 21 -28.84 19.19 -11.33
CA ARG A 21 -28.11 20.01 -10.38
C ARG A 21 -27.50 19.15 -9.30
N ALA A 22 -26.18 19.22 -9.11
CA ALA A 22 -25.43 18.54 -8.09
C ALA A 22 -24.80 19.58 -7.13
N ASP A 23 -25.46 19.84 -6.01
CA ASP A 23 -24.95 20.74 -4.97
C ASP A 23 -24.21 19.94 -3.90
N PHE A 24 -23.01 20.41 -3.50
CA PHE A 24 -22.24 19.87 -2.40
C PHE A 24 -22.23 20.88 -1.24
N LYS A 25 -22.56 20.42 -0.05
CA LYS A 25 -22.35 21.19 1.18
C LYS A 25 -20.90 21.04 1.61
N LEU A 26 -20.14 22.11 1.48
CA LEU A 26 -18.75 22.14 1.93
C LEU A 26 -18.70 22.58 3.40
N GLU A 27 -17.89 21.90 4.18
CA GLU A 27 -17.55 22.27 5.54
C GLU A 27 -16.07 22.64 5.60
N LYS A 28 -15.78 23.86 6.09
CA LYS A 28 -14.40 24.29 6.26
C LYS A 28 -13.74 23.50 7.39
N VAL A 29 -12.59 22.91 7.10
CA VAL A 29 -11.75 22.25 8.09
C VAL A 29 -10.55 23.16 8.39
N ASP A 30 -10.47 23.65 9.62
CA ASP A 30 -9.36 24.48 10.06
C ASP A 30 -8.23 23.61 10.66
N GLY A 31 -6.98 24.14 10.70
CA GLY A 31 -5.85 23.50 11.37
C GLY A 31 -5.29 22.28 10.63
N GLN A 32 -5.32 22.30 9.29
CA GLN A 32 -4.73 21.26 8.45
C GLN A 32 -3.27 21.51 8.08
N ASP A 33 -2.60 22.48 8.71
CA ASP A 33 -1.16 22.71 8.48
C ASP A 33 -0.28 21.63 9.09
N SER A 34 -0.79 20.87 10.07
CA SER A 34 -0.12 19.71 10.65
C SER A 34 -1.15 18.59 10.81
N TYR A 35 -0.81 17.40 10.30
CA TYR A 35 -1.68 16.23 10.36
C TYR A 35 -0.88 14.94 10.17
N LYS A 36 -1.48 13.82 10.54
CA LYS A 36 -0.98 12.48 10.21
C LYS A 36 -1.88 11.84 9.16
N ILE A 37 -1.26 11.11 8.22
CA ILE A 37 -2.01 10.30 7.27
C ILE A 37 -1.45 8.87 7.27
N PHE A 38 -2.34 7.89 7.47
CA PHE A 38 -2.00 6.48 7.50
C PHE A 38 -2.07 5.90 6.09
N MET A 39 -1.00 5.25 5.65
CA MET A 39 -0.92 4.55 4.36
C MET A 39 -1.24 3.09 4.60
N LEU A 40 -2.38 2.63 4.09
CA LEU A 40 -2.96 1.32 4.37
C LEU A 40 -2.95 0.47 3.09
N GLY A 41 -1.88 -0.25 2.85
CA GLY A 41 -1.74 -1.13 1.68
C GLY A 41 -2.30 -2.52 1.91
N ASP A 42 -2.90 -3.11 0.88
CA ASP A 42 -3.09 -4.55 0.71
C ASP A 42 -3.70 -5.25 1.94
N MET A 43 -4.97 -4.95 2.21
CA MET A 43 -5.68 -5.55 3.35
C MET A 43 -6.19 -6.96 3.04
N HIS A 44 -6.54 -7.25 1.78
CA HIS A 44 -7.01 -8.55 1.30
C HIS A 44 -8.05 -9.23 2.20
N LEU A 45 -9.08 -8.47 2.60
CA LEU A 45 -10.16 -9.03 3.40
C LEU A 45 -11.11 -9.85 2.52
N ALA A 46 -11.38 -11.08 2.93
CA ALA A 46 -12.13 -12.04 2.13
C ALA A 46 -13.00 -12.98 2.95
N ASN A 47 -13.13 -12.78 4.27
CA ASN A 47 -13.82 -13.68 5.17
C ASN A 47 -13.38 -15.15 4.99
N ARG A 48 -12.07 -15.34 4.89
CA ARG A 48 -11.44 -16.65 4.83
C ARG A 48 -10.75 -16.96 6.17
N THR A 49 -10.10 -18.09 6.25
CA THR A 49 -9.52 -18.58 7.50
C THR A 49 -8.60 -17.55 8.16
N GLY A 50 -9.05 -16.96 9.27
CA GLY A 50 -8.26 -16.12 10.16
C GLY A 50 -8.02 -14.67 9.74
N ASP A 51 -8.37 -14.25 8.53
CA ASP A 51 -8.10 -12.89 8.02
C ASP A 51 -8.79 -11.80 8.82
N LEU A 52 -10.10 -11.90 9.07
CA LEU A 52 -10.84 -10.89 9.83
C LEU A 52 -10.39 -10.78 11.30
N GLY A 53 -10.00 -11.91 11.90
CA GLY A 53 -9.45 -11.93 13.27
C GLY A 53 -8.08 -11.28 13.36
N GLN A 54 -7.22 -11.46 12.36
CA GLN A 54 -5.92 -10.80 12.28
C GLN A 54 -6.07 -9.31 11.94
N PHE A 55 -7.02 -8.95 11.07
CA PHE A 55 -7.36 -7.57 10.79
C PHE A 55 -7.82 -6.82 12.03
N ALA A 56 -8.56 -7.48 12.93
CA ALA A 56 -8.97 -6.88 14.21
C ALA A 56 -7.76 -6.52 15.10
N GLN A 57 -6.63 -7.22 15.00
CA GLN A 57 -5.40 -6.85 15.70
C GLN A 57 -4.81 -5.56 15.12
N PHE A 58 -4.80 -5.42 13.80
CA PHE A 58 -4.38 -4.17 13.14
C PHE A 58 -5.28 -2.99 13.54
N THR A 59 -6.60 -3.15 13.49
CA THR A 59 -7.51 -2.05 13.82
C THR A 59 -7.46 -1.65 15.29
N SER A 60 -7.15 -2.61 16.19
CA SER A 60 -6.88 -2.31 17.60
C SER A 60 -5.59 -1.47 17.74
N ASP A 61 -4.51 -1.89 17.09
CA ASP A 61 -3.23 -1.16 17.10
C ASP A 61 -3.37 0.27 16.55
N LEU A 62 -4.07 0.44 15.43
CA LEU A 62 -4.38 1.75 14.85
C LEU A 62 -5.23 2.61 15.79
N THR A 63 -6.24 2.02 16.43
CA THR A 63 -7.10 2.73 17.38
C THR A 63 -6.33 3.17 18.63
N ASP A 64 -5.45 2.33 19.14
CA ASP A 64 -4.56 2.65 20.27
C ASP A 64 -3.59 3.77 19.89
N TYR A 65 -3.04 3.75 18.67
CA TYR A 65 -2.20 4.84 18.16
C TYR A 65 -2.99 6.16 18.12
N MET A 66 -4.18 6.17 17.49
CA MET A 66 -5.03 7.34 17.41
C MET A 66 -5.44 7.87 18.80
N THR A 67 -5.63 6.99 19.76
CA THR A 67 -5.99 7.36 21.13
C THR A 67 -4.83 8.07 21.84
N ARG A 68 -3.61 7.58 21.65
CA ARG A 68 -2.39 8.23 22.20
C ARG A 68 -2.13 9.61 21.59
N HIS A 69 -2.52 9.81 20.33
CA HIS A 69 -2.38 11.05 19.58
C HIS A 69 -3.69 11.86 19.50
N LYS A 70 -4.55 11.70 20.50
CA LYS A 70 -5.83 12.41 20.56
C LYS A 70 -5.66 13.93 20.49
N GLY A 71 -6.34 14.55 19.54
CA GLY A 71 -6.29 16.00 19.30
C GLY A 71 -5.48 16.38 18.06
N GLU A 72 -4.68 15.45 17.52
CA GLU A 72 -4.04 15.64 16.21
C GLU A 72 -5.06 15.36 15.09
N LYS A 73 -4.86 16.02 13.95
CA LYS A 73 -5.63 15.73 12.74
C LYS A 73 -5.11 14.44 12.12
N MET A 74 -6.02 13.51 11.84
CA MET A 74 -5.64 12.20 11.29
C MET A 74 -6.55 11.83 10.13
N TYR A 75 -5.93 11.26 9.10
CA TYR A 75 -6.56 10.76 7.90
C TYR A 75 -5.98 9.38 7.57
N ALA A 76 -6.61 8.66 6.66
CA ALA A 76 -6.03 7.45 6.07
C ALA A 76 -6.23 7.46 4.56
N LEU A 77 -5.34 6.77 3.87
CA LEU A 77 -5.39 6.51 2.44
C LEU A 77 -5.12 5.02 2.23
N THR A 78 -6.07 4.30 1.64
CA THR A 78 -5.83 2.93 1.23
C THR A 78 -5.03 2.91 -0.07
N LEU A 79 -4.22 1.89 -0.26
CA LEU A 79 -3.38 1.74 -1.45
C LEU A 79 -3.84 0.57 -2.34
N GLY A 80 -5.16 0.30 -2.33
CA GLY A 80 -5.75 -0.79 -3.10
C GLY A 80 -5.73 -2.13 -2.36
N ASP A 81 -6.32 -3.13 -3.02
CA ASP A 81 -6.46 -4.50 -2.53
C ASP A 81 -7.06 -4.58 -1.12
N MET A 82 -8.15 -3.83 -0.94
CA MET A 82 -8.92 -3.83 0.31
C MET A 82 -9.65 -5.15 0.49
N THR A 83 -10.10 -5.73 -0.61
CA THR A 83 -10.79 -7.01 -0.70
C THR A 83 -9.98 -8.01 -1.52
N TRP A 84 -10.52 -9.20 -1.72
CA TRP A 84 -9.89 -10.18 -2.59
C TRP A 84 -10.94 -10.78 -3.53
N ASP A 85 -10.95 -10.35 -4.77
CA ASP A 85 -11.90 -10.69 -5.83
C ASP A 85 -12.16 -12.21 -5.98
N LEU A 86 -11.15 -13.05 -5.81
CA LEU A 86 -11.25 -14.51 -5.88
C LEU A 86 -12.25 -15.10 -4.87
N TYR A 87 -12.55 -14.37 -3.81
CA TYR A 87 -13.46 -14.82 -2.74
C TYR A 87 -14.79 -14.03 -2.71
N TRP A 88 -14.95 -13.03 -3.57
CA TRP A 88 -16.17 -12.20 -3.57
C TRP A 88 -17.45 -13.02 -3.63
N TYR A 89 -17.47 -14.02 -4.51
CA TYR A 89 -18.64 -14.85 -4.75
C TYR A 89 -18.68 -16.07 -3.82
N SER A 90 -17.56 -16.74 -3.62
CA SER A 90 -17.52 -17.95 -2.78
C SER A 90 -17.76 -17.67 -1.31
N ASN A 91 -17.24 -16.53 -0.80
CA ASN A 91 -17.36 -16.15 0.60
C ASN A 91 -18.38 -15.04 0.82
N SER A 92 -19.03 -14.55 -0.25
CA SER A 92 -19.94 -13.40 -0.21
C SER A 92 -19.35 -12.21 0.52
N TYR A 93 -18.07 -11.90 0.20
CA TYR A 93 -17.32 -10.84 0.86
C TYR A 93 -16.67 -9.90 -0.17
N TYR A 94 -17.21 -8.68 -0.26
CA TYR A 94 -16.68 -7.60 -1.11
C TYR A 94 -16.96 -6.24 -0.42
N PHE A 95 -17.12 -5.13 -1.14
CA PHE A 95 -17.15 -3.78 -0.55
C PHE A 95 -18.19 -3.52 0.54
N PRO A 96 -19.45 -3.98 0.46
CA PRO A 96 -20.39 -3.79 1.57
C PRO A 96 -19.92 -4.46 2.86
N GLN A 97 -19.33 -5.67 2.78
CA GLN A 97 -18.81 -6.39 3.94
C GLN A 97 -17.51 -5.74 4.44
N TYR A 98 -16.63 -5.32 3.53
CA TYR A 98 -15.43 -4.53 3.86
C TYR A 98 -15.82 -3.27 4.65
N LEU A 99 -16.74 -2.45 4.12
CA LEU A 99 -17.21 -1.23 4.78
C LEU A 99 -17.81 -1.52 6.15
N ASN A 100 -18.62 -2.59 6.28
CA ASN A 100 -19.16 -3.00 7.58
C ASN A 100 -18.05 -3.39 8.56
N THR A 101 -17.04 -4.11 8.12
CA THR A 101 -15.89 -4.52 8.94
C THR A 101 -15.12 -3.28 9.41
N VAL A 102 -14.71 -2.42 8.49
CA VAL A 102 -13.96 -1.19 8.81
C VAL A 102 -14.80 -0.26 9.70
N ASN A 103 -16.05 -0.02 9.35
CA ASN A 103 -16.95 0.84 10.13
C ASN A 103 -17.25 0.33 11.53
N SER A 104 -17.21 -0.98 11.75
CA SER A 104 -17.41 -1.55 13.09
C SER A 104 -16.20 -1.36 13.99
N GLN A 105 -14.99 -1.37 13.42
CA GLN A 105 -13.73 -1.45 14.16
C GLN A 105 -12.98 -0.12 14.26
N ILE A 106 -12.98 0.70 13.20
CA ILE A 106 -12.29 1.99 13.18
C ILE A 106 -13.31 3.12 13.32
N LYS A 107 -13.07 4.11 14.16
CA LYS A 107 -13.96 5.26 14.41
C LYS A 107 -13.21 6.59 14.28
N ASN A 108 -13.92 7.61 13.83
CA ASN A 108 -13.42 8.99 13.77
C ASN A 108 -12.16 9.18 12.92
N LEU A 109 -12.03 8.40 11.85
CA LEU A 109 -10.96 8.49 10.87
C LEU A 109 -11.59 8.62 9.48
N GLN A 110 -11.24 9.64 8.74
CA GLN A 110 -11.61 9.77 7.33
C GLN A 110 -10.63 8.95 6.50
N ILE A 111 -11.17 8.06 5.67
CA ILE A 111 -10.38 7.16 4.83
C ILE A 111 -10.65 7.50 3.36
N PHE A 112 -9.62 7.88 2.63
CA PHE A 112 -9.61 7.96 1.17
C PHE A 112 -9.25 6.61 0.60
N HIS A 113 -9.77 6.25 -0.57
CA HIS A 113 -9.60 4.92 -1.11
C HIS A 113 -8.94 4.96 -2.50
N THR A 114 -7.96 4.08 -2.70
CA THR A 114 -7.38 3.74 -3.99
C THR A 114 -7.84 2.34 -4.38
N MET A 115 -8.16 2.11 -5.64
CA MET A 115 -8.56 0.81 -6.14
C MET A 115 -7.33 -0.04 -6.47
N GLY A 116 -7.35 -1.33 -6.16
CA GLY A 116 -6.29 -2.28 -6.50
C GLY A 116 -6.77 -3.36 -7.47
N ASN A 117 -5.86 -4.25 -7.90
CA ASN A 117 -6.22 -5.28 -8.85
C ASN A 117 -7.21 -6.31 -8.29
N HIS A 118 -7.19 -6.54 -6.97
CA HIS A 118 -8.15 -7.42 -6.30
C HIS A 118 -9.45 -6.72 -5.86
N ASP A 119 -9.60 -5.46 -6.21
CA ASP A 119 -10.84 -4.69 -6.06
C ASP A 119 -11.63 -4.59 -7.38
N ASN A 120 -11.18 -5.31 -8.42
CA ASN A 120 -11.82 -5.43 -9.71
C ASN A 120 -12.61 -6.74 -9.84
N ASP A 121 -13.78 -6.69 -10.47
CA ASP A 121 -14.61 -7.88 -10.70
C ASP A 121 -14.08 -8.68 -11.90
N PHE A 122 -13.31 -9.74 -11.63
CA PHE A 122 -12.74 -10.58 -12.69
C PHE A 122 -13.78 -11.36 -13.52
N GLN A 123 -15.03 -11.46 -13.09
CA GLN A 123 -16.10 -12.12 -13.83
C GLN A 123 -16.70 -11.23 -14.94
N THR A 124 -16.19 -10.04 -15.11
CA THR A 124 -16.55 -9.09 -16.18
C THR A 124 -15.64 -9.22 -17.40
N ARG A 125 -15.89 -8.39 -18.44
CA ARG A 125 -15.17 -8.46 -19.71
C ARG A 125 -14.73 -7.08 -20.21
N SER A 126 -14.72 -6.10 -19.35
CA SER A 126 -14.21 -4.76 -19.66
C SER A 126 -13.68 -4.11 -18.41
N ASP A 127 -12.80 -3.16 -18.57
CA ASP A 127 -12.25 -2.37 -17.48
C ASP A 127 -13.35 -1.62 -16.72
N TYR A 128 -14.23 -0.97 -17.46
CA TYR A 128 -15.39 -0.28 -16.87
C TYR A 128 -16.26 -1.18 -16.01
N ASP A 129 -16.66 -2.36 -16.52
CA ASP A 129 -17.52 -3.27 -15.77
C ASP A 129 -16.80 -3.87 -14.56
N ALA A 130 -15.48 -4.05 -14.62
CA ALA A 130 -14.68 -4.52 -13.51
C ALA A 130 -14.71 -3.56 -12.32
N ALA A 131 -14.74 -2.25 -12.59
CA ALA A 131 -14.73 -1.20 -11.59
C ALA A 131 -16.13 -0.83 -11.04
N VAL A 132 -17.24 -1.23 -11.69
CA VAL A 132 -18.61 -0.80 -11.33
C VAL A 132 -18.92 -1.00 -9.85
N LYS A 133 -18.60 -2.16 -9.28
CA LYS A 133 -18.89 -2.43 -7.86
C LYS A 133 -18.12 -1.50 -6.91
N TYR A 134 -16.89 -1.17 -7.28
CA TYR A 134 -16.09 -0.21 -6.51
C TYR A 134 -16.69 1.20 -6.60
N VAL A 135 -16.99 1.66 -7.80
CA VAL A 135 -17.56 3.00 -8.03
C VAL A 135 -18.90 3.17 -7.32
N ASP A 136 -19.75 2.15 -7.35
CA ASP A 136 -21.07 2.18 -6.72
C ASP A 136 -21.03 2.19 -5.20
N GLN A 137 -20.00 1.57 -4.59
CA GLN A 137 -19.94 1.36 -3.14
C GLN A 137 -18.91 2.22 -2.42
N ILE A 138 -17.82 2.58 -3.10
CA ILE A 138 -16.70 3.30 -2.52
C ILE A 138 -16.60 4.73 -3.04
N CYS A 139 -16.05 4.93 -4.25
CA CYS A 139 -15.81 6.25 -4.83
C CYS A 139 -15.36 6.13 -6.30
N PRO A 140 -15.19 7.25 -7.04
CA PRO A 140 -14.51 7.23 -8.33
C PRO A 140 -13.15 6.56 -8.26
N THR A 141 -12.70 5.92 -9.33
CA THR A 141 -11.40 5.21 -9.37
C THR A 141 -10.22 6.17 -9.37
N TYR A 142 -10.41 7.41 -9.87
CA TYR A 142 -9.40 8.48 -9.80
C TYR A 142 -10.04 9.81 -9.40
N TYR A 143 -9.33 10.59 -8.59
CA TYR A 143 -9.76 11.88 -8.06
C TYR A 143 -8.61 12.61 -7.38
N SER A 144 -8.80 13.88 -7.01
CA SER A 144 -7.84 14.65 -6.23
C SER A 144 -8.50 15.36 -5.04
N PHE A 145 -7.69 15.71 -4.06
CA PHE A 145 -8.09 16.48 -2.88
C PHE A 145 -6.90 17.18 -2.26
N ASN A 146 -7.16 18.16 -1.39
CA ASN A 146 -6.11 18.85 -0.65
C ASN A 146 -6.26 18.60 0.85
N ILE A 147 -5.13 18.40 1.54
CA ILE A 147 -5.04 18.50 2.98
C ILE A 147 -3.94 19.52 3.29
N GLY A 148 -4.31 20.62 3.92
CA GLY A 148 -3.37 21.71 4.19
C GLY A 148 -2.72 22.27 2.92
N LYS A 149 -1.40 22.15 2.84
CA LYS A 149 -0.59 22.64 1.71
C LYS A 149 -0.18 21.55 0.72
N VAL A 150 -0.72 20.36 0.83
CA VAL A 150 -0.36 19.21 -0.01
C VAL A 150 -1.53 18.86 -0.91
N HIS A 151 -1.23 18.61 -2.17
CA HIS A 151 -2.19 18.13 -3.16
C HIS A 151 -2.07 16.62 -3.30
N TYR A 152 -3.16 15.91 -3.07
CA TYR A 152 -3.26 14.45 -3.19
C TYR A 152 -4.01 14.09 -4.45
N VAL A 153 -3.46 13.17 -5.21
CA VAL A 153 -4.06 12.60 -6.42
C VAL A 153 -4.15 11.10 -6.23
N VAL A 154 -5.32 10.54 -6.45
CA VAL A 154 -5.54 9.09 -6.53
C VAL A 154 -5.73 8.75 -8.00
N MET A 155 -4.99 7.76 -8.50
CA MET A 155 -5.05 7.28 -9.87
C MET A 155 -5.36 5.77 -9.88
N ASP A 156 -6.06 5.34 -10.93
CA ASP A 156 -6.34 3.94 -11.21
C ASP A 156 -5.32 3.43 -12.24
N ASP A 157 -4.39 2.63 -11.78
CA ASP A 157 -3.29 2.13 -12.59
C ASP A 157 -3.44 0.64 -12.98
N ILE A 158 -4.65 0.09 -12.83
CA ILE A 158 -4.96 -1.30 -13.15
C ILE A 158 -5.96 -1.36 -14.32
N ASP A 159 -5.47 -1.63 -15.50
CA ASP A 159 -6.28 -1.81 -16.70
C ASP A 159 -6.75 -3.28 -16.82
N CYS A 160 -8.04 -3.49 -16.67
CA CYS A 160 -8.71 -4.78 -16.77
C CYS A 160 -9.38 -5.03 -18.14
N SER A 161 -9.02 -4.27 -19.18
CA SER A 161 -9.61 -4.39 -20.51
C SER A 161 -9.47 -5.79 -21.15
N SER A 162 -8.49 -6.56 -20.69
CA SER A 162 -8.24 -7.95 -21.12
C SER A 162 -8.98 -9.01 -20.28
N TYR A 163 -9.85 -8.63 -19.37
CA TYR A 163 -10.65 -9.60 -18.61
C TYR A 163 -11.60 -10.39 -19.52
N ASP A 164 -11.66 -11.69 -19.31
CA ASP A 164 -12.46 -12.64 -20.10
C ASP A 164 -13.65 -13.22 -19.33
N GLY A 165 -13.86 -12.79 -18.08
CA GLY A 165 -14.90 -13.29 -17.18
C GLY A 165 -14.50 -14.56 -16.41
N SER A 166 -13.24 -14.98 -16.48
CA SER A 166 -12.79 -16.23 -15.83
C SER A 166 -11.44 -16.10 -15.10
N THR A 167 -10.59 -15.13 -15.46
CA THR A 167 -9.21 -15.02 -14.99
C THR A 167 -8.92 -13.66 -14.40
N SER A 168 -8.61 -13.62 -13.11
CA SER A 168 -8.28 -12.37 -12.37
C SER A 168 -6.84 -11.88 -12.54
N ARG A 169 -6.07 -12.45 -13.47
CA ARG A 169 -4.65 -12.14 -13.67
C ARG A 169 -4.36 -11.48 -15.00
N ASN A 170 -5.39 -11.13 -15.77
CA ASN A 170 -5.27 -10.56 -17.13
C ASN A 170 -5.20 -9.03 -17.13
N TYR A 171 -4.98 -8.39 -16.00
CA TYR A 171 -4.81 -6.94 -15.95
C TYR A 171 -3.41 -6.51 -16.40
N VAL A 172 -3.31 -5.26 -16.80
CA VAL A 172 -2.05 -4.59 -17.13
C VAL A 172 -1.89 -3.39 -16.21
N LYS A 173 -0.67 -3.13 -15.74
CA LYS A 173 -0.37 -1.90 -14.99
C LYS A 173 -0.18 -0.76 -15.98
N SER A 174 -1.20 0.08 -16.09
CA SER A 174 -1.23 1.18 -17.05
C SER A 174 -2.24 2.24 -16.62
N LEU A 175 -1.95 3.49 -16.93
CA LEU A 175 -2.88 4.60 -16.78
C LEU A 175 -3.56 4.86 -18.11
N SER A 176 -4.86 5.12 -18.13
CA SER A 176 -5.55 5.48 -19.35
C SER A 176 -5.17 6.90 -19.83
N ALA A 177 -5.32 7.15 -21.12
CA ALA A 177 -5.07 8.47 -21.70
C ALA A 177 -5.99 9.54 -21.10
N GLU A 178 -7.23 9.18 -20.81
CA GLU A 178 -8.24 10.04 -20.20
C GLU A 178 -7.85 10.47 -18.78
N GLN A 179 -7.32 9.54 -17.98
CA GLN A 179 -6.81 9.85 -16.65
C GLN A 179 -5.62 10.82 -16.72
N LEU A 180 -4.71 10.61 -17.67
CA LEU A 180 -3.55 11.48 -17.85
C LEU A 180 -3.95 12.88 -18.34
N ASP A 181 -4.94 12.99 -19.22
CA ASP A 181 -5.52 14.28 -19.63
C ASP A 181 -6.20 14.99 -18.47
N TRP A 182 -6.95 14.24 -17.66
CA TRP A 182 -7.57 14.77 -16.46
C TRP A 182 -6.51 15.26 -15.45
N LEU A 183 -5.45 14.48 -15.20
CA LEU A 183 -4.36 14.86 -14.28
C LEU A 183 -3.67 16.13 -14.75
N ALA A 184 -3.35 16.24 -16.07
CA ALA A 184 -2.76 17.45 -16.62
C ALA A 184 -3.67 18.68 -16.43
N LYS A 185 -4.99 18.48 -16.55
CA LYS A 185 -5.96 19.54 -16.29
C LYS A 185 -6.04 19.91 -14.81
N ASP A 186 -6.11 18.93 -13.92
CA ASP A 186 -6.15 19.13 -12.48
C ASP A 186 -4.91 19.91 -12.01
N LEU A 187 -3.72 19.45 -12.36
CA LEU A 187 -2.47 20.10 -12.01
C LEU A 187 -2.30 21.51 -12.61
N SER A 188 -3.05 21.85 -13.69
CA SER A 188 -3.03 23.22 -14.21
C SER A 188 -3.55 24.28 -13.23
N TYR A 189 -4.25 23.85 -12.18
CA TYR A 189 -4.73 24.71 -11.08
C TYR A 189 -3.84 24.64 -9.84
N VAL A 190 -2.79 23.81 -9.84
CA VAL A 190 -1.91 23.57 -8.71
C VAL A 190 -0.57 24.30 -8.94
N ALA A 191 -0.14 25.10 -7.99
CA ALA A 191 1.15 25.80 -8.10
C ALA A 191 2.31 24.79 -8.08
N LYS A 192 3.34 24.99 -8.91
CA LYS A 192 4.53 24.11 -8.95
C LYS A 192 5.27 23.99 -7.61
N THR A 193 5.05 24.93 -6.68
CA THR A 193 5.59 24.88 -5.32
C THR A 193 4.79 24.01 -4.35
N THR A 194 3.63 23.52 -4.77
CA THR A 194 2.79 22.63 -3.97
C THR A 194 3.31 21.20 -4.11
N PRO A 195 3.65 20.51 -3.01
CA PRO A 195 3.95 19.09 -3.07
C PRO A 195 2.76 18.28 -3.55
N VAL A 196 3.02 17.31 -4.42
CA VAL A 196 2.00 16.41 -4.96
C VAL A 196 2.26 15.00 -4.45
N VAL A 197 1.26 14.39 -3.85
CA VAL A 197 1.25 12.96 -3.50
C VAL A 197 0.38 12.24 -4.51
N VAL A 198 0.95 11.29 -5.25
CA VAL A 198 0.23 10.47 -6.22
C VAL A 198 0.09 9.06 -5.66
N ALA A 199 -1.14 8.71 -5.29
CA ALA A 199 -1.49 7.39 -4.80
C ALA A 199 -1.96 6.50 -5.96
N MET A 200 -1.34 5.35 -6.10
CA MET A 200 -1.68 4.29 -7.03
C MET A 200 -1.59 2.94 -6.32
N HIS A 201 -2.16 1.91 -6.90
CA HIS A 201 -2.04 0.59 -6.31
C HIS A 201 -0.69 -0.05 -6.61
N ALA A 202 -0.35 -0.20 -7.89
CA ALA A 202 0.92 -0.82 -8.28
C ALA A 202 2.08 0.18 -8.23
N GLN A 203 3.25 -0.34 -7.94
CA GLN A 203 4.48 0.46 -7.87
C GLN A 203 4.90 0.95 -9.26
N VAL A 204 5.36 2.19 -9.33
CA VAL A 204 5.94 2.76 -10.57
C VAL A 204 7.31 2.15 -10.85
N PHE A 205 8.13 2.05 -9.81
CA PHE A 205 9.49 1.52 -9.87
C PHE A 205 9.58 0.19 -9.13
N TYR A 206 10.08 -0.84 -9.79
CA TYR A 206 10.26 -2.17 -9.20
C TYR A 206 11.73 -2.45 -8.92
N PRO A 207 12.11 -2.88 -7.70
CA PRO A 207 13.50 -3.19 -7.37
C PRO A 207 14.00 -4.40 -8.14
N THR A 208 15.24 -4.32 -8.62
CA THR A 208 15.98 -5.37 -9.31
C THR A 208 17.33 -5.57 -8.63
N THR A 209 18.09 -6.55 -9.05
CA THR A 209 19.46 -6.78 -8.53
C THR A 209 20.44 -5.66 -8.87
N SER A 210 20.12 -4.79 -9.84
CA SER A 210 20.99 -3.71 -10.31
C SER A 210 20.37 -2.31 -10.12
N GLY A 211 19.34 -2.17 -9.28
CA GLY A 211 18.65 -0.91 -9.05
C GLY A 211 17.14 -1.06 -9.26
N PHE A 212 16.54 -0.21 -10.08
CA PHE A 212 15.09 -0.21 -10.32
C PHE A 212 14.77 -0.26 -11.82
N LYS A 213 13.58 -0.71 -12.16
CA LYS A 213 12.98 -0.62 -13.50
C LYS A 213 11.59 0.00 -13.40
N ILE A 214 11.09 0.61 -14.50
CA ILE A 214 9.67 0.97 -14.61
C ILE A 214 8.86 -0.32 -14.71
N ASP A 215 7.78 -0.42 -13.94
CA ASP A 215 6.96 -1.63 -13.85
C ASP A 215 5.54 -1.45 -14.44
N HIS A 216 5.23 -0.27 -14.91
CA HIS A 216 4.03 0.07 -15.67
C HIS A 216 4.26 0.09 -17.18
N ASP A 217 3.18 0.23 -17.94
CA ASP A 217 3.30 0.59 -19.36
C ASP A 217 4.22 1.80 -19.54
N GLN A 218 5.28 1.62 -20.32
CA GLN A 218 6.34 2.61 -20.41
C GLN A 218 5.87 3.92 -21.07
N VAL A 219 5.00 3.85 -22.06
CA VAL A 219 4.55 5.04 -22.81
C VAL A 219 3.73 5.95 -21.90
N ASN A 220 2.77 5.38 -21.19
CA ASN A 220 1.91 6.13 -20.29
C ASN A 220 2.66 6.61 -19.03
N THR A 221 3.64 5.85 -18.57
CA THR A 221 4.50 6.27 -17.43
C THR A 221 5.37 7.46 -17.80
N LEU A 222 5.99 7.48 -18.98
CA LEU A 222 6.76 8.64 -19.44
C LEU A 222 5.88 9.87 -19.59
N ARG A 223 4.66 9.70 -20.10
CA ARG A 223 3.68 10.79 -20.14
C ARG A 223 3.27 11.29 -18.76
N LEU A 224 3.10 10.40 -17.79
CA LEU A 224 2.87 10.77 -16.39
C LEU A 224 4.03 11.62 -15.86
N PHE A 225 5.28 11.23 -16.14
CA PHE A 225 6.46 11.99 -15.71
C PHE A 225 6.50 13.38 -16.33
N ASP A 226 6.18 13.51 -17.62
CA ASP A 226 6.09 14.82 -18.30
C ASP A 226 5.04 15.73 -17.66
N ILE A 227 3.88 15.20 -17.29
CA ILE A 227 2.80 15.95 -16.62
C ILE A 227 3.25 16.43 -15.24
N LEU A 228 3.96 15.57 -14.51
CA LEU A 228 4.43 15.83 -13.15
C LEU A 228 5.73 16.65 -13.11
N ASP A 229 6.37 16.89 -14.25
CA ASP A 229 7.64 17.61 -14.30
C ASP A 229 7.55 18.99 -13.62
N GLY A 230 8.60 19.33 -12.88
CA GLY A 230 8.68 20.56 -12.12
C GLY A 230 7.91 20.60 -10.79
N TYR A 231 7.19 19.51 -10.43
CA TYR A 231 6.64 19.35 -9.07
C TYR A 231 7.58 18.53 -8.18
N THR A 232 7.44 18.70 -6.87
CA THR A 232 7.95 17.73 -5.89
C THR A 232 6.91 16.64 -5.71
N VAL A 233 7.20 15.45 -6.18
CA VAL A 233 6.24 14.34 -6.24
C VAL A 233 6.63 13.22 -5.29
N ARG A 234 5.64 12.68 -4.59
CA ARG A 234 5.73 11.44 -3.83
C ARG A 234 4.70 10.46 -4.36
N PHE A 235 5.16 9.43 -5.04
CA PHE A 235 4.32 8.26 -5.33
C PHE A 235 4.17 7.45 -4.04
N VAL A 236 2.96 6.99 -3.77
CA VAL A 236 2.67 6.07 -2.67
C VAL A 236 1.87 4.89 -3.22
N THR A 237 2.42 3.69 -3.07
CA THR A 237 1.96 2.49 -3.75
C THR A 237 1.96 1.27 -2.82
N GLY A 238 1.29 0.19 -3.22
CA GLY A 238 1.18 -1.09 -2.52
C GLY A 238 1.58 -2.27 -3.41
N HIS A 239 0.67 -3.25 -3.58
CA HIS A 239 0.71 -4.35 -4.53
C HIS A 239 1.79 -5.41 -4.32
N THR A 240 3.02 -5.00 -4.01
CA THR A 240 4.15 -5.94 -3.91
C THR A 240 4.19 -6.70 -2.59
N HIS A 241 3.46 -6.23 -1.57
CA HIS A 241 3.58 -6.68 -0.18
C HIS A 241 5.02 -6.58 0.36
N LYS A 242 5.81 -5.68 -0.20
CA LYS A 242 7.17 -5.38 0.22
C LYS A 242 7.30 -3.90 0.53
N LEU A 243 8.19 -3.56 1.43
CA LEU A 243 8.45 -2.18 1.81
C LEU A 243 9.77 -1.73 1.19
N PHE A 244 9.72 -0.71 0.34
CA PHE A 244 10.91 -0.08 -0.22
C PHE A 244 10.67 1.38 -0.58
N ASN A 245 11.75 2.12 -0.67
CA ASN A 245 11.76 3.52 -1.10
C ASN A 245 12.57 3.71 -2.38
N VAL A 246 12.13 4.63 -3.23
CA VAL A 246 12.91 5.17 -4.35
C VAL A 246 13.13 6.65 -4.10
N THR A 247 14.36 7.11 -4.24
CA THR A 247 14.76 8.49 -3.97
C THR A 247 15.12 9.23 -5.26
N PRO A 248 15.13 10.57 -5.30
CA PRO A 248 15.38 11.33 -6.51
C PRO A 248 16.78 11.12 -7.12
N ASP A 249 17.73 10.59 -6.33
CA ASP A 249 19.07 10.24 -6.79
C ASP A 249 19.14 8.88 -7.49
N ALA A 250 18.08 8.08 -7.46
CA ALA A 250 18.01 6.82 -8.20
C ALA A 250 18.06 7.10 -9.72
N PRO A 251 18.97 6.45 -10.48
CA PRO A 251 19.13 6.73 -11.92
C PRO A 251 17.85 6.62 -12.74
N ILE A 252 16.92 5.76 -12.33
CA ILE A 252 15.64 5.54 -13.02
C ILE A 252 14.70 6.75 -12.94
N VAL A 253 14.90 7.66 -11.97
CA VAL A 253 14.09 8.86 -11.78
C VAL A 253 14.48 9.96 -12.79
N ASP A 254 15.65 9.84 -13.42
CA ASP A 254 16.12 10.65 -14.56
C ASP A 254 16.07 12.18 -14.32
N GLY A 255 16.46 12.60 -13.13
CA GLY A 255 16.56 14.02 -12.75
C GLY A 255 15.25 14.69 -12.31
N HIS A 256 14.13 14.00 -12.33
CA HIS A 256 12.89 14.49 -11.75
C HIS A 256 12.98 14.53 -10.20
N ASN A 257 12.20 15.39 -9.56
CA ASN A 257 12.08 15.40 -8.10
C ASN A 257 10.98 14.42 -7.64
N PHE A 258 11.17 13.14 -7.95
CA PHE A 258 10.24 12.07 -7.63
C PHE A 258 10.80 11.18 -6.53
N ARG A 259 9.94 10.78 -5.62
CA ARG A 259 10.15 9.73 -4.63
C ARG A 259 9.04 8.69 -4.76
N GLU A 260 9.33 7.44 -4.48
CA GLU A 260 8.28 6.44 -4.29
C GLU A 260 8.43 5.80 -2.91
N TYR A 261 7.32 5.69 -2.23
CA TYR A 261 7.14 4.88 -1.04
C TYR A 261 6.21 3.71 -1.39
N ASN A 262 6.78 2.52 -1.57
CA ASN A 262 5.98 1.31 -1.70
C ASN A 262 5.71 0.77 -0.31
N SER A 263 4.45 0.84 0.10
CA SER A 263 4.03 0.48 1.45
C SER A 263 4.07 -1.03 1.64
N GLY A 264 4.58 -1.46 2.78
CA GLY A 264 4.33 -2.82 3.26
C GLY A 264 2.83 -3.06 3.44
N SER A 265 2.42 -4.31 3.37
CA SER A 265 1.01 -4.68 3.44
C SER A 265 0.49 -4.83 4.87
N VAL A 266 -0.76 -4.42 5.09
CA VAL A 266 -1.47 -4.67 6.35
C VAL A 266 -1.62 -6.17 6.57
N CYS A 267 -1.86 -6.94 5.51
CA CYS A 267 -2.03 -8.40 5.57
C CYS A 267 -0.71 -9.18 5.61
N ALA A 268 0.46 -8.53 5.57
CA ALA A 268 1.76 -9.18 5.42
C ALA A 268 1.76 -10.19 4.23
N SER A 269 2.00 -11.47 4.47
CA SER A 269 1.85 -12.54 3.47
C SER A 269 0.39 -13.01 3.40
N TRP A 270 -0.55 -12.16 2.93
CA TRP A 270 -1.97 -12.50 2.73
C TRP A 270 -2.62 -13.14 3.97
N TRP A 271 -2.25 -12.74 5.18
CA TRP A 271 -2.68 -13.32 6.47
C TRP A 271 -2.21 -14.76 6.72
N TRP A 272 -1.46 -15.38 5.79
CA TRP A 272 -1.05 -16.76 5.91
C TRP A 272 -0.08 -17.01 7.06
N SER A 273 0.89 -16.12 7.26
CA SER A 273 1.89 -16.29 8.33
C SER A 273 1.23 -16.39 9.71
N GLY A 274 0.31 -15.50 10.04
CA GLY A 274 -0.41 -15.51 11.30
C GLY A 274 -1.44 -16.64 11.42
N ASN A 275 -1.97 -17.14 10.29
CA ASN A 275 -2.85 -18.32 10.29
C ASN A 275 -2.07 -19.61 10.54
N LEU A 276 -0.92 -19.76 9.90
CA LEU A 276 -0.07 -20.95 10.06
C LEU A 276 0.67 -20.96 11.39
N THR A 277 1.08 -19.77 11.88
CA THR A 277 1.82 -19.62 13.13
C THR A 277 1.28 -18.39 13.86
N PRO A 278 0.32 -18.57 14.77
CA PRO A 278 -0.26 -17.47 15.53
C PRO A 278 0.80 -16.61 16.21
N GLY A 279 0.67 -15.29 16.11
CA GLY A 279 1.64 -14.31 16.61
C GLY A 279 2.80 -13.99 15.66
N ILE A 280 2.93 -14.71 14.54
CA ILE A 280 3.88 -14.40 13.48
C ILE A 280 3.13 -13.72 12.34
N HIS A 281 3.36 -12.43 12.18
CA HIS A 281 2.74 -11.62 11.13
C HIS A 281 3.82 -10.93 10.32
N ILE A 282 4.26 -11.58 9.23
CA ILE A 282 5.47 -11.19 8.48
C ILE A 282 5.25 -11.32 6.97
N GLY A 283 5.75 -10.35 6.22
CA GLY A 283 5.78 -10.34 4.77
C GLY A 283 6.92 -11.15 4.17
N THR A 284 6.92 -11.26 2.83
CA THR A 284 7.92 -12.03 2.09
C THR A 284 9.32 -11.40 2.09
N ASP A 285 9.41 -10.12 2.41
CA ASP A 285 10.66 -9.36 2.59
C ASP A 285 11.16 -9.36 4.05
N GLY A 286 10.47 -10.07 4.93
CA GLY A 286 10.78 -10.10 6.36
C GLY A 286 10.22 -8.91 7.15
N THR A 287 9.56 -7.96 6.50
CA THR A 287 8.88 -6.85 7.17
C THR A 287 7.64 -7.35 7.90
N PRO A 288 7.41 -7.00 9.17
CA PRO A 288 6.13 -7.29 9.82
C PRO A 288 4.97 -6.63 9.09
N GLY A 289 3.79 -7.25 9.11
CA GLY A 289 2.57 -6.59 8.64
C GLY A 289 2.32 -5.30 9.42
N GLY A 290 1.88 -4.26 8.72
CA GLY A 290 1.75 -2.94 9.32
C GLY A 290 1.29 -1.88 8.33
N TYR A 291 1.58 -0.63 8.64
CA TYR A 291 1.12 0.52 7.88
C TYR A 291 2.10 1.69 7.96
N GLY A 292 2.09 2.54 6.94
CA GLY A 292 2.84 3.80 6.95
C GLY A 292 2.15 4.85 7.83
N ILE A 293 2.93 5.65 8.54
CA ILE A 293 2.47 6.86 9.21
C ILE A 293 3.27 8.02 8.63
N TRP A 294 2.59 8.90 7.93
CA TRP A 294 3.19 10.12 7.43
C TRP A 294 2.77 11.30 8.29
N ASP A 295 3.72 11.89 8.98
CA ASP A 295 3.55 13.14 9.73
C ASP A 295 3.87 14.29 8.79
N VAL A 296 2.87 15.14 8.53
CA VAL A 296 2.97 16.23 7.57
C VAL A 296 2.84 17.55 8.32
N THR A 297 3.82 18.42 8.16
CA THR A 297 3.79 19.78 8.70
C THR A 297 4.13 20.78 7.59
N GLY A 298 3.13 21.55 7.19
CA GLY A 298 3.24 22.42 6.03
C GLY A 298 3.47 21.64 4.74
N THR A 299 4.70 21.62 4.26
CA THR A 299 5.15 20.86 3.08
C THR A 299 6.17 19.78 3.41
N ASP A 300 6.50 19.62 4.68
CA ASP A 300 7.49 18.64 5.14
C ASP A 300 6.82 17.32 5.54
N PHE A 301 7.49 16.21 5.23
CA PHE A 301 7.01 14.87 5.47
C PHE A 301 8.01 14.08 6.30
N GLN A 302 7.53 13.48 7.37
CA GLN A 302 8.26 12.45 8.11
C GLN A 302 7.49 11.14 7.94
N CYS A 303 8.14 10.14 7.37
CA CYS A 303 7.51 8.86 7.02
C CYS A 303 8.06 7.77 7.94
N LEU A 304 7.18 7.14 8.71
CA LEU A 304 7.48 6.04 9.61
C LEU A 304 6.69 4.81 9.15
N TYR A 305 7.27 3.62 9.28
CA TYR A 305 6.53 2.37 9.19
C TYR A 305 6.17 1.86 10.60
N LYS A 306 4.91 1.56 10.81
CA LYS A 306 4.40 1.05 12.08
C LYS A 306 4.02 -0.42 11.94
N SER A 307 4.79 -1.29 12.55
CA SER A 307 4.49 -2.72 12.63
C SER A 307 3.32 -2.97 13.57
N THR A 308 2.30 -3.72 13.13
CA THR A 308 1.12 -4.07 13.93
C THR A 308 1.53 -4.80 15.21
N GLY A 309 1.05 -4.30 16.34
CA GLY A 309 1.32 -4.88 17.66
C GLY A 309 2.71 -4.58 18.26
N TRP A 310 3.54 -3.79 17.57
CA TRP A 310 4.87 -3.40 18.04
C TRP A 310 4.93 -1.88 18.31
N PRO A 311 5.85 -1.41 19.16
CA PRO A 311 6.07 0.03 19.34
C PRO A 311 6.64 0.69 18.07
N GLU A 312 6.57 2.02 17.97
CA GLU A 312 7.01 2.78 16.80
C GLU A 312 8.52 2.67 16.56
N GLU A 313 9.29 2.46 17.63
CA GLU A 313 10.75 2.29 17.59
C GLU A 313 11.19 0.93 17.04
N TYR A 314 10.26 -0.01 16.84
CA TYR A 314 10.57 -1.31 16.25
C TYR A 314 10.70 -1.20 14.73
N GLN A 315 11.90 -0.82 14.26
CA GLN A 315 12.20 -0.48 12.87
C GLN A 315 13.13 -1.48 12.18
N PHE A 316 13.64 -2.47 12.89
CA PHE A 316 14.52 -3.49 12.33
C PHE A 316 14.46 -4.78 13.13
N ARG A 317 14.98 -5.86 12.53
CA ARG A 317 15.24 -7.13 13.19
C ARG A 317 16.65 -7.59 12.83
N SER A 318 17.37 -8.13 13.80
CA SER A 318 18.70 -8.70 13.62
C SER A 318 18.69 -10.22 13.77
N TYR A 319 19.57 -10.89 13.05
CA TYR A 319 19.75 -12.33 13.04
C TYR A 319 21.24 -12.65 13.17
N ASP A 320 21.59 -13.39 14.20
CA ASP A 320 22.94 -13.94 14.36
C ASP A 320 23.09 -15.15 13.46
N LEU A 321 23.88 -15.02 12.37
CA LEU A 321 24.02 -16.08 11.36
C LEU A 321 24.78 -17.31 11.86
N ASN A 322 25.48 -17.21 12.99
CA ASN A 322 26.03 -18.41 13.64
C ASN A 322 24.93 -19.31 14.24
N ASN A 323 23.78 -18.72 14.62
CA ASN A 323 22.69 -19.40 15.31
C ASN A 323 21.43 -19.53 14.45
N VAL A 324 21.24 -18.64 13.45
CA VAL A 324 20.07 -18.69 12.57
C VAL A 324 20.34 -19.62 11.40
N HIS A 325 19.86 -20.85 11.51
CA HIS A 325 19.82 -21.82 10.42
C HIS A 325 18.51 -22.61 10.54
N PHE A 326 18.00 -23.04 9.39
CA PHE A 326 16.75 -23.77 9.30
C PHE A 326 16.99 -25.15 8.69
N SER A 327 16.26 -26.14 9.18
CA SER A 327 16.16 -27.47 8.59
C SER A 327 14.72 -27.83 8.31
N MET A 328 14.47 -28.92 7.63
CA MET A 328 13.09 -29.41 7.44
C MET A 328 12.38 -29.74 8.76
N ALA A 329 13.12 -30.02 9.82
CA ALA A 329 12.56 -30.22 11.15
C ALA A 329 11.96 -28.97 11.77
N ASP A 330 12.42 -27.79 11.31
CA ASP A 330 11.93 -26.48 11.78
C ASP A 330 10.67 -26.03 11.03
N VAL A 331 10.15 -26.85 10.10
CA VAL A 331 8.95 -26.59 9.30
C VAL A 331 7.86 -27.62 9.66
N PRO A 332 7.31 -27.60 10.88
CA PRO A 332 6.46 -28.69 11.41
C PRO A 332 5.12 -28.82 10.68
N LEU A 333 4.66 -27.75 10.02
CA LEU A 333 3.39 -27.75 9.28
C LEU A 333 3.58 -28.06 7.78
N MET A 334 4.77 -28.45 7.34
CA MET A 334 4.98 -28.90 5.97
C MET A 334 4.19 -30.17 5.70
N PRO A 335 3.23 -30.19 4.75
CA PRO A 335 2.46 -31.39 4.45
C PRO A 335 3.38 -32.53 3.99
N SER A 336 3.14 -33.73 4.50
CA SER A 336 3.97 -34.91 4.15
C SER A 336 3.72 -35.42 2.72
N ASP A 337 2.60 -35.03 2.14
CA ASP A 337 2.11 -35.49 0.82
C ASP A 337 2.41 -34.52 -0.33
N ILE A 338 3.18 -33.47 -0.09
CA ILE A 338 3.58 -32.53 -1.14
C ILE A 338 4.50 -33.19 -2.17
N SER A 339 4.36 -32.79 -3.43
CA SER A 339 5.26 -33.28 -4.50
C SER A 339 6.72 -32.90 -4.26
N ALA A 340 7.64 -33.69 -4.83
CA ALA A 340 9.07 -33.41 -4.75
C ALA A 340 9.42 -32.02 -5.31
N SER A 341 8.73 -31.56 -6.36
CA SER A 341 8.90 -30.24 -6.96
C SER A 341 8.56 -29.12 -5.97
N VAL A 342 7.41 -29.22 -5.29
CA VAL A 342 6.98 -28.24 -4.28
C VAL A 342 7.94 -28.26 -3.09
N LYS A 343 8.33 -29.45 -2.62
CA LYS A 343 9.32 -29.58 -1.54
C LYS A 343 10.64 -28.91 -1.89
N ASN A 344 11.16 -29.13 -3.09
CA ASN A 344 12.41 -28.49 -3.53
C ASN A 344 12.28 -26.96 -3.64
N ALA A 345 11.12 -26.45 -4.05
CA ALA A 345 10.87 -25.00 -4.08
C ALA A 345 10.93 -24.38 -2.67
N TYR A 346 10.44 -25.08 -1.64
CA TYR A 346 10.58 -24.61 -0.25
C TYR A 346 12.00 -24.78 0.29
N MET A 347 12.72 -25.84 -0.10
CA MET A 347 14.08 -26.10 0.38
C MET A 347 15.08 -24.99 0.02
N GLN A 348 14.88 -24.25 -1.06
CA GLN A 348 15.72 -23.09 -1.38
C GLN A 348 15.66 -22.02 -0.28
N TYR A 349 14.51 -21.81 0.37
CA TYR A 349 14.36 -20.85 1.47
C TYR A 349 14.96 -21.40 2.76
N VAL A 350 14.78 -22.69 3.04
CA VAL A 350 15.40 -23.37 4.19
C VAL A 350 16.93 -23.28 4.14
N ASN A 351 17.50 -23.44 2.95
CA ASN A 351 18.95 -23.41 2.73
C ASN A 351 19.52 -22.02 2.45
N ALA A 352 18.69 -20.97 2.43
CA ALA A 352 19.14 -19.62 2.11
C ALA A 352 20.17 -19.07 3.11
N TYR A 353 20.09 -19.52 4.37
CA TYR A 353 21.01 -19.14 5.44
C TYR A 353 21.58 -20.39 6.11
N PRO A 354 22.58 -21.05 5.47
CA PRO A 354 23.27 -22.17 6.11
C PRO A 354 23.98 -21.68 7.36
N GLN A 355 24.11 -22.58 8.34
CA GLN A 355 24.91 -22.27 9.53
C GLN A 355 26.34 -21.87 9.12
N ASN A 356 26.81 -20.75 9.62
CA ASN A 356 28.20 -20.33 9.49
C ASN A 356 28.82 -20.05 10.88
N ASN A 357 30.12 -19.79 10.92
CA ASN A 357 30.82 -19.38 12.13
C ASN A 357 31.65 -18.11 11.87
N ASP A 358 31.19 -17.27 10.99
CA ASP A 358 31.91 -16.08 10.52
C ASP A 358 31.66 -14.86 11.41
N ASN A 359 30.82 -15.01 12.44
CA ASN A 359 30.38 -13.95 13.37
C ASN A 359 29.68 -12.79 12.63
N GLU A 360 28.84 -13.14 11.67
CA GLU A 360 28.05 -12.18 10.93
C GLU A 360 26.63 -12.01 11.54
N VAL A 361 26.16 -10.79 11.54
CA VAL A 361 24.78 -10.43 11.92
C VAL A 361 24.09 -9.84 10.72
N LEU A 362 23.01 -10.48 10.28
CA LEU A 362 22.12 -9.92 9.28
C LEU A 362 21.14 -8.95 9.96
N ILE A 363 21.01 -7.73 9.44
CA ILE A 363 20.06 -6.75 9.93
C ILE A 363 19.08 -6.44 8.81
N ASN A 364 17.80 -6.74 9.04
CA ASN A 364 16.71 -6.33 8.16
C ASN A 364 16.10 -5.04 8.71
N ILE A 365 16.30 -3.94 8.01
CA ILE A 365 15.78 -2.61 8.35
C ILE A 365 14.62 -2.32 7.40
N TRP A 366 13.41 -2.22 7.92
CA TRP A 366 12.28 -1.83 7.09
C TRP A 366 12.19 -0.31 6.92
N ASN A 367 11.54 0.10 5.86
CA ASN A 367 11.47 1.51 5.43
C ASN A 367 12.85 2.15 5.15
N TRP A 368 13.86 1.34 4.81
CA TRP A 368 15.19 1.85 4.48
C TRP A 368 15.13 2.93 3.40
N ASN A 369 15.87 4.01 3.60
CA ASN A 369 16.00 5.11 2.66
C ASN A 369 17.49 5.40 2.44
N SER A 370 17.91 5.61 1.18
CA SER A 370 19.30 5.94 0.85
C SER A 370 19.79 7.25 1.48
N ASP A 371 18.87 8.14 1.87
CA ASP A 371 19.19 9.38 2.61
C ASP A 371 19.62 9.10 4.07
N TRP A 372 19.46 7.87 4.57
CA TRP A 372 19.78 7.53 5.96
C TRP A 372 21.23 7.12 6.12
N THR A 373 21.76 7.35 7.31
CA THR A 373 23.08 6.87 7.72
C THR A 373 22.91 5.73 8.70
N LEU A 374 23.51 4.58 8.38
CA LEU A 374 23.57 3.43 9.29
C LEU A 374 24.83 3.52 10.16
N SER A 375 24.71 3.22 11.43
CA SER A 375 25.84 3.02 12.34
C SER A 375 25.58 1.79 13.20
N VAL A 376 26.50 0.85 13.18
CA VAL A 376 26.46 -0.36 13.99
C VAL A 376 27.57 -0.30 15.03
N VAL A 377 27.24 -0.54 16.29
CA VAL A 377 28.22 -0.53 17.38
C VAL A 377 28.06 -1.78 18.25
N ASP A 378 29.15 -2.27 18.80
CA ASP A 378 29.13 -3.33 19.80
C ASP A 378 28.73 -2.81 21.19
N GLU A 379 28.70 -3.70 22.20
CA GLU A 379 28.39 -3.38 23.59
C GLU A 379 29.39 -2.40 24.24
N ASN A 380 30.57 -2.27 23.67
CA ASN A 380 31.60 -1.32 24.09
C ASN A 380 31.55 0.00 23.30
N ARG A 381 30.53 0.21 22.49
CA ARG A 381 30.34 1.35 21.58
C ARG A 381 31.43 1.48 20.49
N LYS A 382 32.13 0.40 20.18
CA LYS A 382 33.05 0.35 19.04
C LYS A 382 32.24 0.15 17.76
N THR A 383 32.50 1.00 16.77
CA THR A 383 31.87 0.90 15.44
C THR A 383 32.32 -0.40 14.77
N LEU A 384 31.34 -1.15 14.28
CA LEU A 384 31.51 -2.38 13.50
C LEU A 384 31.40 -2.05 12.01
N PRO A 385 32.17 -2.76 11.15
CA PRO A 385 31.99 -2.64 9.70
C PRO A 385 30.66 -3.28 9.26
N TYR A 386 30.07 -2.79 8.18
CA TYR A 386 28.89 -3.33 7.53
C TYR A 386 29.00 -3.22 6.01
#